data_137bdd96f14b586f8dcc1cc47a67fe2a
#
_entry.id   137bdd96f14b586f8dcc1cc47a67fe2a
#
_cell.length_a   1.000
_cell.length_b   1.000
_cell.length_c   1.000
_cell.angle_alpha   90.00
_cell.angle_beta   90.00
_cell.angle_gamma   90.00
#
_symmetry.space_group_name_H-M   'P 1'
#
loop_
_entity.id
_entity.type
_entity.pdbx_description
1 polymer ?
#
loop_
_entity_poly.entity_id
_entity_poly.type
_entity_poly.pdbx_seq_one_letter_code
_entity_poly.pdbx_strand_id
1 'polypeptide(L)'
;MAPGRRTSLQLAVVLLVLAGTTTVVGLQASPSGACKGPRWPVKTLADPAAQYVNRASHAATVRRLVTLSPPAVTGHSGRLPQVETQVMTVPVVLVAAKLVHDGDLQLVVRDPGGTATMIAELPDASCLGRGVSASDRAAMGAARGAVQRTCPALGRKTSR
;
A
#
# COMPACT_ATOMS: atom_id res chain seq x y z
N MET A 1 -53.28 2.32 -15.97
CA MET A 1 -51.86 2.47 -15.58
C MET A 1 -51.33 1.09 -15.21
N ALA A 2 -50.51 0.47 -16.05
CA ALA A 2 -49.96 -0.87 -15.83
C ALA A 2 -48.48 -0.75 -15.43
N PRO A 3 -47.99 -1.46 -14.42
CA PRO A 3 -46.57 -1.41 -14.03
C PRO A 3 -45.75 -2.30 -14.96
N GLY A 4 -44.71 -1.69 -15.53
CA GLY A 4 -43.74 -2.35 -16.40
C GLY A 4 -42.91 -3.40 -15.68
N ARG A 5 -42.91 -4.62 -16.17
CA ARG A 5 -42.03 -5.72 -15.78
C ARG A 5 -40.59 -5.42 -16.25
N ARG A 6 -39.66 -5.27 -15.33
CA ARG A 6 -38.24 -5.28 -15.62
C ARG A 6 -37.77 -6.75 -15.72
N THR A 7 -37.48 -7.19 -16.92
CA THR A 7 -36.82 -8.48 -17.18
C THR A 7 -35.32 -8.35 -16.89
N SER A 8 -34.86 -9.04 -15.85
CA SER A 8 -33.43 -9.18 -15.56
C SER A 8 -32.84 -10.21 -16.51
N LEU A 9 -31.97 -9.78 -17.40
CA LEU A 9 -31.20 -10.65 -18.28
C LEU A 9 -29.99 -11.18 -17.50
N GLN A 10 -30.05 -12.45 -17.06
CA GLN A 10 -28.88 -13.14 -16.51
C GLN A 10 -28.02 -13.65 -17.64
N LEU A 11 -26.86 -13.06 -17.85
CA LEU A 11 -25.86 -13.54 -18.78
C LEU A 11 -25.02 -14.61 -18.07
N ALA A 12 -25.25 -15.88 -18.40
CA ALA A 12 -24.38 -16.98 -17.99
C ALA A 12 -23.14 -16.98 -18.89
N VAL A 13 -22.00 -16.58 -18.37
CA VAL A 13 -20.71 -16.72 -19.06
C VAL A 13 -20.16 -18.10 -18.76
N VAL A 14 -20.22 -19.00 -19.73
CA VAL A 14 -19.54 -20.30 -19.71
C VAL A 14 -18.08 -20.05 -20.07
N LEU A 15 -17.18 -20.13 -19.09
CA LEU A 15 -15.74 -20.07 -19.32
C LEU A 15 -15.25 -21.47 -19.72
N LEU A 16 -14.90 -21.61 -21.00
CA LEU A 16 -14.18 -22.79 -21.50
C LEU A 16 -12.71 -22.67 -21.07
N VAL A 17 -12.30 -23.50 -20.12
CA VAL A 17 -10.89 -23.58 -19.69
C VAL A 17 -10.14 -24.46 -20.65
N LEU A 18 -9.38 -23.86 -21.56
CA LEU A 18 -8.35 -24.55 -22.33
C LEU A 18 -7.08 -24.63 -21.47
N ALA A 19 -6.75 -25.83 -21.02
CA ALA A 19 -5.53 -26.14 -20.30
C ALA A 19 -4.33 -25.98 -21.25
N GLY A 20 -3.59 -24.89 -21.09
CA GLY A 20 -2.28 -24.69 -21.69
C GLY A 20 -1.30 -24.33 -20.61
N THR A 21 -0.58 -25.32 -20.09
CA THR A 21 0.48 -25.16 -19.09
C THR A 21 1.73 -24.59 -19.74
N THR A 22 1.94 -23.28 -19.63
CA THR A 22 3.28 -22.70 -19.74
C THR A 22 3.56 -21.90 -18.47
N THR A 23 4.15 -22.56 -17.50
CA THR A 23 4.75 -21.94 -16.33
C THR A 23 6.00 -21.17 -16.75
N VAL A 24 5.83 -19.91 -17.12
CA VAL A 24 6.95 -18.97 -17.15
C VAL A 24 7.16 -18.49 -15.72
N VAL A 25 8.02 -19.18 -15.00
CA VAL A 25 8.58 -18.66 -13.74
C VAL A 25 9.52 -17.52 -14.12
N GLY A 26 8.97 -16.34 -14.26
CA GLY A 26 9.74 -15.11 -14.36
C GLY A 26 10.41 -14.86 -13.01
N LEU A 27 11.67 -15.24 -12.86
CA LEU A 27 12.56 -14.74 -11.82
C LEU A 27 12.70 -13.22 -12.05
N GLN A 28 11.81 -12.44 -11.45
CA GLN A 28 12.01 -10.99 -11.37
C GLN A 28 13.11 -10.77 -10.34
N ALA A 29 14.33 -10.58 -10.83
CA ALA A 29 15.42 -10.09 -10.01
C ALA A 29 15.01 -8.74 -9.42
N SER A 30 14.86 -8.66 -8.10
CA SER A 30 14.69 -7.39 -7.41
C SER A 30 15.89 -6.50 -7.72
N PRO A 31 15.70 -5.23 -8.08
CA PRO A 31 16.82 -4.33 -8.34
C PRO A 31 17.72 -4.29 -7.11
N SER A 32 19.02 -4.40 -7.31
CA SER A 32 20.04 -4.32 -6.26
C SER A 32 19.95 -2.97 -5.56
N GLY A 33 19.42 -2.93 -4.35
CA GLY A 33 19.11 -1.71 -3.61
C GLY A 33 17.69 -1.66 -3.08
N ALA A 34 16.77 -2.37 -3.68
CA ALA A 34 15.41 -2.56 -3.16
C ALA A 34 15.42 -3.38 -1.85
N CYS A 35 14.36 -3.26 -1.08
CA CYS A 35 14.15 -4.06 0.13
C CYS A 35 15.07 -3.73 1.31
N LYS A 36 15.55 -2.51 1.43
CA LYS A 36 16.37 -2.05 2.57
C LYS A 36 16.13 -0.55 2.83
N GLY A 37 16.40 -0.15 4.06
CA GLY A 37 16.24 1.22 4.50
C GLY A 37 16.09 1.30 6.00
N PRO A 38 16.09 2.50 6.56
CA PRO A 38 15.83 2.70 7.98
C PRO A 38 14.49 2.09 8.38
N ARG A 39 14.48 1.35 9.49
CA ARG A 39 13.28 0.73 10.07
C ARG A 39 12.51 -0.16 9.08
N TRP A 40 13.20 -0.78 8.14
CA TRP A 40 12.60 -1.65 7.11
C TRP A 40 11.65 -2.72 7.69
N PRO A 41 12.00 -3.45 8.77
CA PRO A 41 11.09 -4.42 9.38
C PRO A 41 9.76 -3.79 9.83
N VAL A 42 9.78 -2.55 10.35
CA VAL A 42 8.58 -1.84 10.78
C VAL A 42 7.68 -1.48 9.59
N LYS A 43 8.27 -0.96 8.52
CA LYS A 43 7.55 -0.64 7.27
C LYS A 43 6.85 -1.86 6.66
N THR A 44 7.49 -3.01 6.76
CA THR A 44 7.05 -4.24 6.09
C THR A 44 6.31 -5.22 7.01
N LEU A 45 5.96 -4.80 8.23
CA LEU A 45 5.31 -5.65 9.24
C LEU A 45 6.10 -6.91 9.58
N ALA A 46 7.42 -6.89 9.37
CA ALA A 46 8.32 -8.01 9.67
C ALA A 46 8.98 -7.91 11.04
N ASP A 47 8.71 -6.85 11.79
CA ASP A 47 9.20 -6.66 13.17
C ASP A 47 8.37 -7.49 14.17
N PRO A 48 8.97 -7.91 15.31
CA PRO A 48 8.27 -8.73 16.31
C PRO A 48 7.02 -8.06 16.89
N ALA A 49 6.97 -6.72 16.93
CA ALA A 49 5.83 -5.97 17.47
C ALA A 49 4.68 -5.81 16.47
N ALA A 50 4.83 -6.24 15.21
CA ALA A 50 3.77 -6.20 14.21
C ALA A 50 2.50 -6.98 14.64
N GLN A 51 2.67 -8.03 15.45
CA GLN A 51 1.55 -8.81 16.01
C GLN A 51 0.65 -7.99 16.94
N TYR A 52 1.14 -6.90 17.52
CA TYR A 52 0.39 -6.03 18.42
C TYR A 52 -0.30 -4.87 17.69
N VAL A 53 -0.22 -4.80 16.37
CA VAL A 53 -0.93 -3.78 15.58
C VAL A 53 -2.43 -4.03 15.67
N ASN A 54 -3.14 -3.06 16.25
CA ASN A 54 -4.60 -3.08 16.27
C ASN A 54 -5.12 -2.87 14.84
N ARG A 55 -5.79 -3.87 14.28
CA ARG A 55 -6.35 -3.85 12.92
C ARG A 55 -7.65 -3.06 12.81
N ALA A 56 -8.27 -2.70 13.94
CA ALA A 56 -9.44 -1.80 13.92
C ALA A 56 -9.00 -0.42 13.45
N SER A 57 -9.68 0.08 12.42
CA SER A 57 -9.35 1.38 11.82
C SER A 57 -9.96 2.51 12.63
N HIS A 58 -9.16 3.55 12.89
CA HIS A 58 -9.57 4.78 13.54
C HIS A 58 -9.55 5.93 12.52
N ALA A 59 -10.57 6.78 12.54
CA ALA A 59 -10.59 7.97 11.69
C ALA A 59 -9.56 9.00 12.16
N ALA A 60 -8.78 9.53 11.22
CA ALA A 60 -7.83 10.61 11.46
C ALA A 60 -7.82 11.59 10.28
N THR A 61 -7.16 12.74 10.44
CA THR A 61 -6.91 13.71 9.38
C THR A 61 -5.41 13.98 9.25
N VAL A 62 -4.96 14.40 8.07
CA VAL A 62 -3.56 14.80 7.88
C VAL A 62 -3.20 15.89 8.86
N ARG A 63 -4.05 16.90 9.03
CA ARG A 63 -3.85 17.99 10.00
C ARG A 63 -3.61 17.47 11.43
N ARG A 64 -4.38 16.47 11.88
CA ARG A 64 -4.18 15.88 13.21
C ARG A 64 -2.85 15.13 13.30
N LEU A 65 -2.50 14.37 12.28
CA LEU A 65 -1.28 13.56 12.28
C LEU A 65 -0.02 14.42 12.31
N VAL A 66 0.03 15.51 11.56
CA VAL A 66 1.20 16.42 11.54
C VAL A 66 1.39 17.23 12.82
N THR A 67 0.38 17.27 13.71
CA THR A 67 0.53 17.90 15.04
C THR A 67 1.08 16.96 16.10
N LEU A 68 1.26 15.69 15.80
CA LEU A 68 1.89 14.76 16.72
C LEU A 68 3.36 15.14 16.88
N SER A 69 3.83 15.16 18.12
CA SER A 69 5.26 15.37 18.38
C SER A 69 6.07 14.22 17.76
N PRO A 70 7.07 14.52 16.94
CA PRO A 70 7.90 13.47 16.36
C PRO A 70 8.64 12.74 17.49
N PRO A 71 8.56 11.42 17.55
CA PRO A 71 9.30 10.66 18.56
C PRO A 71 10.78 10.64 18.19
N ALA A 72 11.63 10.49 19.19
CA ALA A 72 13.06 10.25 18.96
C ALA A 72 13.24 8.84 18.42
N VAL A 73 13.41 8.72 17.10
CA VAL A 73 13.67 7.43 16.43
C VAL A 73 15.01 7.44 15.72
N THR A 74 15.68 6.29 15.73
CA THR A 74 16.86 6.02 14.91
C THR A 74 16.49 5.05 13.78
N GLY A 75 17.39 4.86 12.82
CA GLY A 75 17.20 3.86 11.76
C GLY A 75 17.01 2.42 12.27
N HIS A 76 17.35 2.16 13.53
CA HIS A 76 17.26 0.85 14.18
C HIS A 76 16.11 0.77 15.20
N SER A 77 15.37 1.85 15.44
CA SER A 77 14.24 1.83 16.38
C SER A 77 13.18 0.83 15.95
N GLY A 78 12.68 0.05 16.90
CA GLY A 78 11.53 -0.82 16.70
C GLY A 78 10.24 -0.02 16.49
N ARG A 79 9.12 -0.72 16.44
CA ARG A 79 7.79 -0.11 16.33
C ARG A 79 7.47 0.70 17.57
N LEU A 80 6.97 1.91 17.37
CA LEU A 80 6.56 2.80 18.47
C LEU A 80 5.19 2.38 18.96
N PRO A 81 5.03 2.07 20.26
CA PRO A 81 3.72 1.83 20.84
C PRO A 81 2.85 3.10 20.73
N GLN A 82 1.53 2.92 20.76
CA GLN A 82 0.49 3.96 20.70
C GLN A 82 0.28 4.59 19.31
N VAL A 83 1.33 4.87 18.53
CA VAL A 83 1.20 5.50 17.20
C VAL A 83 1.27 4.44 16.10
N GLU A 84 2.35 3.65 16.09
CA GLU A 84 2.62 2.69 15.00
C GLU A 84 1.98 1.31 15.22
N THR A 85 1.23 1.16 16.31
CA THR A 85 0.41 -0.02 16.60
C THR A 85 -1.07 0.18 16.27
N GLN A 86 -1.41 1.27 15.59
CA GLN A 86 -2.79 1.59 15.20
C GLN A 86 -2.91 1.69 13.68
N VAL A 87 -4.06 1.26 13.15
CA VAL A 87 -4.45 1.50 11.77
C VAL A 87 -5.36 2.71 11.71
N MET A 88 -5.07 3.64 10.81
CA MET A 88 -5.85 4.87 10.67
C MET A 88 -6.41 4.98 9.25
N THR A 89 -7.68 5.39 9.14
CA THR A 89 -8.29 5.79 7.88
C THR A 89 -8.23 7.31 7.78
N VAL A 90 -7.52 7.79 6.76
CA VAL A 90 -7.24 9.22 6.58
C VAL A 90 -7.75 9.66 5.20
N PRO A 91 -8.78 10.50 5.10
CA PRO A 91 -9.16 11.15 3.84
C PRO A 91 -8.04 12.04 3.35
N VAL A 92 -7.62 11.89 2.09
CA VAL A 92 -6.50 12.65 1.53
C VAL A 92 -6.74 13.04 0.08
N VAL A 93 -6.07 14.11 -0.35
CA VAL A 93 -5.83 14.44 -1.76
C VAL A 93 -4.39 14.03 -2.09
N LEU A 94 -4.22 13.18 -3.08
CA LEU A 94 -2.89 12.83 -3.61
C LEU A 94 -2.33 14.03 -4.39
N VAL A 95 -1.21 14.59 -3.90
CA VAL A 95 -0.54 15.74 -4.50
C VAL A 95 0.55 15.30 -5.46
N ALA A 96 1.37 14.33 -5.04
CA ALA A 96 2.45 13.78 -5.84
C ALA A 96 2.73 12.33 -5.44
N ALA A 97 3.30 11.60 -6.38
CA ALA A 97 3.79 10.25 -6.15
C ALA A 97 5.09 10.02 -6.91
N LYS A 98 6.03 9.32 -6.31
CA LYS A 98 7.30 8.93 -6.96
C LYS A 98 7.76 7.56 -6.50
N LEU A 99 8.40 6.83 -7.40
CA LEU A 99 9.14 5.62 -7.06
C LEU A 99 10.53 6.04 -6.60
N VAL A 100 10.93 5.63 -5.38
CA VAL A 100 12.25 5.91 -4.82
C VAL A 100 13.19 4.72 -5.00
N HIS A 101 14.51 4.94 -4.79
CA HIS A 101 15.55 3.97 -5.15
C HIS A 101 15.49 2.65 -4.35
N ASP A 102 14.90 2.64 -3.16
CA ASP A 102 14.69 1.46 -2.33
C ASP A 102 13.47 0.63 -2.75
N GLY A 103 12.76 1.07 -3.80
CA GLY A 103 11.59 0.42 -4.35
C GLY A 103 10.27 0.89 -3.73
N ASP A 104 10.30 1.75 -2.71
CA ASP A 104 9.09 2.30 -2.12
C ASP A 104 8.39 3.27 -3.06
N LEU A 105 7.07 3.28 -3.01
CA LEU A 105 6.26 4.31 -3.63
C LEU A 105 5.96 5.38 -2.58
N GLN A 106 6.60 6.53 -2.71
CA GLN A 106 6.43 7.66 -1.83
C GLN A 106 5.32 8.58 -2.35
N LEU A 107 4.37 8.88 -1.49
CA LEU A 107 3.19 9.70 -1.76
C LEU A 107 3.26 10.97 -0.94
N VAL A 108 3.07 12.12 -1.57
CA VAL A 108 2.76 13.36 -0.87
C VAL A 108 1.24 13.48 -0.85
N VAL A 109 0.67 13.49 0.35
CA VAL A 109 -0.77 13.60 0.54
C VAL A 109 -1.11 14.84 1.34
N ARG A 110 -2.27 15.42 1.07
CA ARG A 110 -2.76 16.66 1.67
C ARG A 110 -4.13 16.47 2.29
N ASP A 111 -4.41 17.20 3.35
CA ASP A 111 -5.75 17.31 3.94
C ASP A 111 -6.74 17.85 2.89
N PRO A 112 -7.90 17.21 2.63
CA PRO A 112 -8.87 17.67 1.64
C PRO A 112 -9.37 19.11 1.87
N GLY A 113 -9.52 19.50 3.12
CA GLY A 113 -10.02 20.83 3.51
C GLY A 113 -8.94 21.82 3.94
N GLY A 114 -7.64 21.51 3.70
CA GLY A 114 -6.56 22.32 4.25
C GLY A 114 -5.26 22.27 3.44
N THR A 115 -4.21 22.84 4.00
CA THR A 115 -2.86 22.92 3.41
C THR A 115 -1.88 21.93 4.04
N ALA A 116 -2.24 21.29 5.16
CA ALA A 116 -1.36 20.33 5.84
C ALA A 116 -1.05 19.14 4.91
N THR A 117 0.23 18.81 4.82
CA THR A 117 0.73 17.70 3.99
C THR A 117 1.53 16.71 4.83
N MET A 118 1.55 15.45 4.42
CA MET A 118 2.43 14.43 4.97
C MET A 118 2.92 13.50 3.86
N ILE A 119 3.94 12.71 4.18
CA ILE A 119 4.44 11.66 3.31
C ILE A 119 3.86 10.32 3.80
N ALA A 120 3.34 9.55 2.86
CA ALA A 120 3.00 8.14 3.05
C ALA A 120 3.88 7.29 2.14
N GLU A 121 4.29 6.11 2.61
CA GLU A 121 5.14 5.20 1.85
C GLU A 121 4.46 3.84 1.69
N LEU A 122 4.49 3.31 0.49
CA LEU A 122 4.01 1.97 0.17
C LEU A 122 5.20 1.11 -0.25
N PRO A 123 5.66 0.19 0.60
CA PRO A 123 6.77 -0.70 0.29
C PRO A 123 6.47 -1.55 -0.95
N ASP A 124 7.52 -1.98 -1.65
CA ASP A 124 7.34 -2.95 -2.73
C ASP A 124 6.89 -4.29 -2.15
N ALA A 125 5.80 -4.84 -2.68
CA ALA A 125 5.25 -6.09 -2.20
C ALA A 125 6.20 -7.29 -2.34
N SER A 126 7.14 -7.23 -3.30
CA SER A 126 8.19 -8.24 -3.46
C SER A 126 9.22 -8.22 -2.33
N CYS A 127 9.29 -7.11 -1.60
CA CYS A 127 10.21 -6.90 -0.49
C CYS A 127 9.65 -7.34 0.87
N LEU A 128 8.42 -7.76 0.93
CA LEU A 128 7.80 -8.19 2.18
C LEU A 128 8.39 -9.51 2.68
N GLY A 129 8.84 -9.54 3.93
CA GLY A 129 9.44 -10.70 4.57
C GLY A 129 8.50 -11.91 4.64
N ARG A 130 9.06 -13.11 4.87
CA ARG A 130 8.28 -14.35 4.97
C ARG A 130 7.27 -14.33 6.14
N GLY A 131 7.55 -13.54 7.18
CA GLY A 131 6.67 -13.42 8.35
C GLY A 131 5.42 -12.56 8.11
N VAL A 132 5.33 -11.85 6.98
CA VAL A 132 4.15 -11.05 6.64
C VAL A 132 3.01 -11.98 6.19
N SER A 133 1.81 -11.80 6.78
CA SER A 133 0.65 -12.62 6.44
C SER A 133 0.27 -12.48 4.96
N ALA A 134 -0.37 -13.52 4.41
CA ALA A 134 -0.84 -13.48 3.02
C ALA A 134 -1.85 -12.35 2.79
N SER A 135 -2.71 -12.07 3.78
CA SER A 135 -3.69 -10.98 3.72
C SER A 135 -3.03 -9.61 3.74
N ASP A 136 -2.03 -9.38 4.59
CA ASP A 136 -1.29 -8.10 4.61
C ASP A 136 -0.52 -7.89 3.30
N ARG A 137 0.11 -8.93 2.78
CA ARG A 137 0.81 -8.88 1.50
C ARG A 137 -0.13 -8.51 0.36
N ALA A 138 -1.31 -9.13 0.30
CA ALA A 138 -2.33 -8.83 -0.70
C ALA A 138 -2.84 -7.39 -0.57
N ALA A 139 -3.10 -6.92 0.67
CA ALA A 139 -3.57 -5.56 0.92
C ALA A 139 -2.53 -4.50 0.52
N MET A 140 -1.25 -4.70 0.87
CA MET A 140 -0.18 -3.79 0.48
C MET A 140 0.02 -3.77 -1.04
N GLY A 141 -0.03 -4.92 -1.71
CA GLY A 141 0.01 -5.01 -3.17
C GLY A 141 -1.16 -4.31 -3.84
N ALA A 142 -2.37 -4.49 -3.32
CA ALA A 142 -3.58 -3.85 -3.83
C ALA A 142 -3.53 -2.33 -3.68
N ALA A 143 -3.08 -1.81 -2.52
CA ALA A 143 -2.91 -0.39 -2.28
C ALA A 143 -1.92 0.25 -3.27
N ARG A 144 -0.76 -0.38 -3.45
CA ARG A 144 0.25 0.06 -4.41
C ARG A 144 -0.29 0.04 -5.84
N GLY A 145 -0.95 -1.03 -6.25
CA GLY A 145 -1.58 -1.14 -7.57
C GLY A 145 -2.66 -0.09 -7.81
N ALA A 146 -3.43 0.29 -6.78
CA ALA A 146 -4.43 1.36 -6.89
C ALA A 146 -3.78 2.70 -7.23
N VAL A 147 -2.70 3.08 -6.53
CA VAL A 147 -1.95 4.32 -6.82
C VAL A 147 -1.33 4.28 -8.22
N GLN A 148 -0.74 3.16 -8.63
CA GLN A 148 -0.13 3.04 -9.96
C GLN A 148 -1.16 3.16 -11.10
N ARG A 149 -2.38 2.67 -10.91
CA ARG A 149 -3.48 2.87 -11.88
C ARG A 149 -3.92 4.32 -11.97
N THR A 150 -3.95 5.03 -10.84
CA THR A 150 -4.30 6.46 -10.79
C THR A 150 -3.20 7.36 -11.39
N CYS A 151 -1.93 6.92 -11.27
CA CYS A 151 -0.74 7.63 -11.73
C CYS A 151 0.08 6.78 -12.71
N PRO A 152 -0.36 6.57 -13.96
CA PRO A 152 0.29 5.63 -14.90
C PRO A 152 1.78 5.94 -15.19
N ALA A 153 2.21 7.18 -15.01
CA ALA A 153 3.62 7.59 -15.18
C ALA A 153 4.56 6.87 -14.20
N LEU A 154 4.06 6.41 -13.04
CA LEU A 154 4.85 5.70 -12.02
C LEU A 154 5.21 4.26 -12.42
N GLY A 155 4.47 3.67 -13.37
CA GLY A 155 4.73 2.32 -13.87
C GLY A 155 5.77 2.25 -15.00
N ARG A 156 6.16 3.38 -15.55
CA ARG A 156 7.17 3.44 -16.61
C ARG A 156 8.56 3.58 -15.98
N LYS A 157 9.34 2.48 -15.97
CA LYS A 157 10.78 2.57 -15.76
C LYS A 157 11.34 3.46 -16.88
N THR A 158 11.80 4.65 -16.57
CA THR A 158 12.70 5.37 -17.46
C THR A 158 14.03 4.60 -17.47
N SER A 159 14.19 3.72 -18.46
CA SER A 159 15.53 3.20 -18.80
C SER A 159 16.35 4.39 -19.32
N ARG A 160 17.28 4.85 -18.52
CA ARG A 160 18.45 5.63 -18.95
C ARG A 160 19.67 4.78 -18.80
#